data_71a3e87d0ae3ad81c95606c0c8b300e1
#
_entry.id   71a3e87d0ae3ad81c95606c0c8b300e1
#
_cell.length_a   1.000
_cell.length_b   1.000
_cell.length_c   1.000
_cell.angle_alpha   90.00
_cell.angle_beta   90.00
_cell.angle_gamma   90.00
#
_symmetry.space_group_name_H-M   'P 1'
#
loop_
_entity.id
_entity.type
_entity.pdbx_description
1 polymer ?
#
loop_
_entity_poly.entity_id
_entity_poly.type
_entity_poly.pdbx_seq_one_letter_code
_entity_poly.pdbx_strand_id
1 'polypeptide(L)'
;MQTTNLQSLRDLRAQEKAIKADIESVLADATKEAVAILAADNKDHGEFTIPGIGTFQLQRTEVFDFADYHKYPQEQAVKWRENAREKVKEQNCVKARTAVMAGYVETFKQFYPDKTPDDVKLTIKVILD
;
A
#
# COMPACT_ATOMS: atom_id res chain seq x y z
N MET A 1 39.93 -23.54 1.43
CA MET A 1 38.71 -22.82 1.82
C MET A 1 37.72 -22.82 0.64
N GLN A 2 36.53 -23.31 0.87
CA GLN A 2 35.50 -23.26 -0.16
C GLN A 2 34.79 -21.91 -0.13
N THR A 3 34.73 -21.22 -1.27
CA THR A 3 34.06 -19.91 -1.40
C THR A 3 33.03 -19.89 -2.53
N THR A 4 32.73 -21.05 -3.13
CA THR A 4 31.83 -21.14 -4.29
C THR A 4 30.44 -20.61 -3.95
N ASN A 5 29.89 -20.98 -2.79
CA ASN A 5 28.56 -20.53 -2.38
C ASN A 5 28.53 -19.04 -2.05
N LEU A 6 29.60 -18.50 -1.48
CA LEU A 6 29.70 -17.06 -1.22
C LEU A 6 29.77 -16.26 -2.52
N GLN A 7 30.51 -16.76 -3.52
CA GLN A 7 30.57 -16.13 -4.83
C GLN A 7 29.17 -16.14 -5.49
N SER A 8 28.48 -17.29 -5.45
CA SER A 8 27.14 -17.41 -5.99
C SER A 8 26.15 -16.46 -5.29
N LEU A 9 26.23 -16.36 -3.97
CA LEU A 9 25.39 -15.45 -3.22
C LEU A 9 25.61 -13.98 -3.61
N ARG A 10 26.87 -13.59 -3.73
CA ARG A 10 27.23 -12.23 -4.18
C ARG A 10 26.66 -11.95 -5.57
N ASP A 11 26.82 -12.87 -6.50
CA ASP A 11 26.38 -12.69 -7.88
C ASP A 11 24.86 -12.61 -7.98
N LEU A 12 24.15 -13.46 -7.22
CA LEU A 12 22.68 -13.43 -7.17
C LEU A 12 22.17 -12.12 -6.54
N ARG A 13 22.81 -11.63 -5.50
CA ARG A 13 22.45 -10.35 -4.90
C ARG A 13 22.69 -9.16 -5.84
N ALA A 14 23.75 -9.20 -6.62
CA ALA A 14 24.03 -8.19 -7.64
C ALA A 14 22.95 -8.21 -8.73
N GLN A 15 22.54 -9.40 -9.18
CA GLN A 15 21.44 -9.56 -10.13
C GLN A 15 20.12 -9.06 -9.56
N GLU A 16 19.80 -9.39 -8.32
CA GLU A 16 18.60 -8.92 -7.63
C GLU A 16 18.56 -7.40 -7.57
N LYS A 17 19.69 -6.76 -7.24
CA LYS A 17 19.80 -5.30 -7.19
C LYS A 17 19.56 -4.66 -8.56
N ALA A 18 20.12 -5.24 -9.61
CA ALA A 18 19.93 -4.77 -10.98
C ALA A 18 18.48 -4.90 -11.42
N ILE A 19 17.82 -6.04 -11.11
CA ILE A 19 16.42 -6.27 -11.42
C ILE A 19 15.52 -5.29 -10.68
N LYS A 20 15.79 -5.02 -9.40
CA LYS A 20 15.04 -4.03 -8.64
C LYS A 20 15.12 -2.63 -9.25
N ALA A 21 16.31 -2.23 -9.70
CA ALA A 21 16.51 -0.96 -10.38
C ALA A 21 15.69 -0.88 -11.69
N ASP A 22 15.67 -1.97 -12.46
CA ASP A 22 14.89 -2.07 -13.68
C ASP A 22 13.39 -1.97 -13.38
N ILE A 23 12.92 -2.64 -12.34
CA ILE A 23 11.51 -2.55 -11.90
C ILE A 23 11.17 -1.11 -11.53
N GLU A 24 12.01 -0.44 -10.74
CA GLU A 24 11.79 0.96 -10.34
C GLU A 24 11.73 1.90 -11.54
N SER A 25 12.54 1.65 -12.57
CA SER A 25 12.59 2.51 -13.75
C SER A 25 11.29 2.49 -14.57
N VAL A 26 10.54 1.37 -14.52
CA VAL A 26 9.29 1.24 -15.27
C VAL A 26 8.05 1.39 -14.39
N LEU A 27 8.21 1.38 -13.07
CA LEU A 27 7.09 1.31 -12.13
C LEU A 27 6.15 2.53 -12.23
N ALA A 28 6.70 3.73 -12.35
CA ALA A 28 5.91 4.95 -12.46
C ALA A 28 5.05 4.95 -13.73
N ASP A 29 5.63 4.54 -14.85
CA ASP A 29 4.91 4.49 -16.13
C ASP A 29 3.87 3.37 -16.13
N ALA A 30 4.20 2.20 -15.57
CA ALA A 30 3.26 1.09 -15.41
C ALA A 30 2.07 1.49 -14.53
N THR A 31 2.30 2.25 -13.48
CA THR A 31 1.23 2.76 -12.60
C THR A 31 0.31 3.71 -13.38
N LYS A 32 0.85 4.59 -14.20
CA LYS A 32 0.05 5.49 -15.05
C LYS A 32 -0.79 4.71 -16.06
N GLU A 33 -0.23 3.69 -16.66
CA GLU A 33 -0.96 2.82 -17.58
C GLU A 33 -2.12 2.10 -16.88
N ALA A 34 -1.88 1.58 -15.67
CA ALA A 34 -2.92 0.92 -14.87
C ALA A 34 -4.05 1.88 -14.50
N VAL A 35 -3.71 3.11 -14.11
CA VAL A 35 -4.70 4.15 -13.81
C VAL A 35 -5.58 4.43 -15.03
N ALA A 36 -4.98 4.57 -16.21
CA ALA A 36 -5.70 4.84 -17.44
C ALA A 36 -6.65 3.68 -17.83
N ILE A 37 -6.20 2.43 -17.69
CA ILE A 37 -7.00 1.26 -17.99
C ILE A 37 -8.21 1.17 -17.07
N LEU A 38 -8.02 1.36 -15.77
CA LEU A 38 -9.10 1.32 -14.79
C LEU A 38 -10.05 2.51 -14.93
N ALA A 39 -9.53 3.68 -15.26
CA ALA A 39 -10.35 4.87 -15.50
C ALA A 39 -11.33 4.69 -16.67
N ALA A 40 -10.94 3.95 -17.70
CA ALA A 40 -11.83 3.62 -18.80
C ALA A 40 -13.06 2.80 -18.37
N ASP A 41 -12.93 2.03 -17.26
CA ASP A 41 -14.01 1.28 -16.64
C ASP A 41 -14.63 2.02 -15.44
N ASN A 42 -14.36 3.31 -15.28
CA ASN A 42 -14.82 4.16 -14.17
C ASN A 42 -14.36 3.65 -12.79
N LYS A 43 -13.14 3.09 -12.73
CA LYS A 43 -12.53 2.60 -11.48
C LYS A 43 -11.24 3.36 -11.19
N ASP A 44 -10.94 3.57 -9.92
CA ASP A 44 -9.70 4.18 -9.46
C ASP A 44 -8.73 3.17 -8.83
N HIS A 45 -9.16 1.94 -8.64
CA HIS A 45 -8.35 0.81 -8.15
C HIS A 45 -9.02 -0.50 -8.52
N GLY A 46 -8.32 -1.59 -8.33
CA GLY A 46 -8.84 -2.94 -8.52
C GLY A 46 -7.97 -3.83 -9.39
N GLU A 47 -8.48 -5.01 -9.66
CA GLU A 47 -7.83 -6.02 -10.48
C GLU A 47 -8.26 -5.90 -11.93
N PHE A 48 -7.32 -6.11 -12.85
CA PHE A 48 -7.61 -6.13 -14.28
C PHE A 48 -6.68 -7.11 -14.99
N THR A 49 -7.17 -7.67 -16.09
CA THR A 49 -6.42 -8.62 -16.92
C THR A 49 -6.24 -8.07 -18.32
N ILE A 50 -5.02 -8.12 -18.82
CA ILE A 50 -4.71 -7.80 -20.22
C ILE A 50 -4.37 -9.10 -20.94
N PRO A 51 -5.17 -9.52 -21.92
CA PRO A 51 -4.91 -10.77 -22.66
C PRO A 51 -3.52 -10.77 -23.29
N GLY A 52 -2.77 -11.87 -23.08
CA GLY A 52 -1.41 -12.01 -23.57
C GLY A 52 -0.32 -11.36 -22.75
N ILE A 53 -0.67 -10.58 -21.73
CA ILE A 53 0.29 -9.90 -20.85
C ILE A 53 0.19 -10.41 -19.41
N GLY A 54 -0.99 -10.35 -18.80
CA GLY A 54 -1.18 -10.85 -17.44
C GLY A 54 -2.27 -10.16 -16.67
N THR A 55 -2.36 -10.51 -15.39
CA THR A 55 -3.31 -9.95 -14.44
C THR A 55 -2.57 -9.07 -13.44
N PHE A 56 -3.14 -7.92 -13.16
CA PHE A 56 -2.55 -6.91 -12.29
C PHE A 56 -3.59 -6.39 -11.30
N GLN A 57 -3.11 -5.87 -10.19
CA GLN A 57 -3.96 -5.20 -9.22
C GLN A 57 -3.38 -3.82 -8.90
N LEU A 58 -4.16 -2.78 -9.08
CA LEU A 58 -3.82 -1.43 -8.64
C LEU A 58 -4.43 -1.21 -7.26
N GLN A 59 -3.59 -0.98 -6.27
CA GLN A 59 -4.00 -0.66 -4.90
C GLN A 59 -3.93 0.84 -4.69
N ARG A 60 -4.98 1.40 -4.12
CA ARG A 60 -5.06 2.81 -3.79
C ARG A 60 -5.19 2.96 -2.28
N THR A 61 -4.23 3.63 -1.67
CA THR A 61 -4.21 3.89 -0.24
C THR A 61 -4.33 5.38 0.01
N GLU A 62 -5.37 5.78 0.73
CA GLU A 62 -5.55 7.15 1.18
C GLU A 62 -4.69 7.39 2.42
N VAL A 63 -3.95 8.48 2.44
CA VAL A 63 -3.08 8.85 3.54
C VAL A 63 -3.63 10.11 4.20
N PHE A 64 -3.86 10.04 5.51
CA PHE A 64 -4.26 11.18 6.32
C PHE A 64 -3.15 11.50 7.32
N ASP A 65 -2.87 12.77 7.49
CA ASP A 65 -1.87 13.22 8.45
C ASP A 65 -2.53 13.41 9.81
N PHE A 66 -2.08 12.62 10.79
CA PHE A 66 -2.55 12.69 12.17
C PHE A 66 -1.55 13.38 13.10
N ALA A 67 -0.53 14.07 12.56
CA ALA A 67 0.48 14.76 13.37
C ALA A 67 -0.14 15.78 14.31
N ASP A 68 -1.22 16.40 13.89
CA ASP A 68 -1.94 17.43 14.67
C ASP A 68 -3.17 16.87 15.41
N TYR A 69 -3.18 15.58 15.73
CA TYR A 69 -4.32 14.93 16.40
C TYR A 69 -4.77 15.64 17.69
N HIS A 70 -3.87 16.34 18.37
CA HIS A 70 -4.18 17.10 19.59
C HIS A 70 -5.11 18.29 19.35
N LYS A 71 -5.28 18.71 18.10
CA LYS A 71 -6.21 19.76 17.71
C LYS A 71 -7.66 19.26 17.62
N TYR A 72 -7.83 17.94 17.61
CA TYR A 72 -9.16 17.33 17.54
C TYR A 72 -9.73 17.12 18.94
N PRO A 73 -11.07 17.09 19.09
CA PRO A 73 -11.68 16.84 20.39
C PRO A 73 -11.23 15.51 21.01
N GLN A 74 -11.03 15.50 22.33
CA GLN A 74 -10.56 14.33 23.04
C GLN A 74 -11.47 13.11 22.85
N GLU A 75 -12.77 13.30 22.70
CA GLU A 75 -13.74 12.23 22.46
C GLU A 75 -13.41 11.46 21.18
N GLN A 76 -12.96 12.15 20.13
CA GLN A 76 -12.55 11.54 18.88
C GLN A 76 -11.28 10.71 19.06
N ALA A 77 -10.32 11.22 19.82
CA ALA A 77 -9.07 10.51 20.11
C ALA A 77 -9.33 9.20 20.85
N VAL A 78 -10.27 9.18 21.79
CA VAL A 78 -10.67 7.96 22.52
C VAL A 78 -11.23 6.92 21.53
N LYS A 79 -12.12 7.31 20.65
CA LYS A 79 -12.71 6.41 19.64
C LYS A 79 -11.67 5.90 18.64
N TRP A 80 -10.72 6.72 18.25
CA TRP A 80 -9.61 6.28 17.40
C TRP A 80 -8.81 5.15 18.05
N ARG A 81 -8.49 5.29 19.34
CA ARG A 81 -7.76 4.26 20.10
C ARG A 81 -8.56 2.98 20.24
N GLU A 82 -9.84 3.08 20.54
CA GLU A 82 -10.72 1.92 20.67
C GLU A 82 -10.81 1.15 19.35
N ASN A 83 -11.04 1.86 18.24
CA ASN A 83 -11.12 1.24 16.93
C ASN A 83 -9.78 0.64 16.50
N ALA A 84 -8.67 1.30 16.80
CA ALA A 84 -7.34 0.76 16.55
C ALA A 84 -7.10 -0.55 17.30
N ARG A 85 -7.52 -0.63 18.57
CA ARG A 85 -7.42 -1.86 19.36
C ARG A 85 -8.22 -3.00 18.74
N GLU A 86 -9.44 -2.73 18.27
CA GLU A 86 -10.26 -3.74 17.61
C GLU A 86 -9.60 -4.26 16.32
N LYS A 87 -9.03 -3.37 15.52
CA LYS A 87 -8.32 -3.76 14.30
C LYS A 87 -7.09 -4.59 14.59
N VAL A 88 -6.34 -4.29 15.65
CA VAL A 88 -5.18 -5.10 16.06
C VAL A 88 -5.59 -6.51 16.46
N LYS A 89 -6.70 -6.65 17.18
CA LYS A 89 -7.23 -7.97 17.57
C LYS A 89 -7.63 -8.79 16.34
N GLU A 90 -8.25 -8.17 15.34
CA GLU A 90 -8.66 -8.85 14.10
C GLU A 90 -7.48 -9.31 13.26
N GLN A 91 -6.39 -8.53 13.22
CA GLN A 91 -5.30 -8.72 12.26
C GLN A 91 -4.12 -9.52 12.78
N ASN A 92 -4.14 -9.95 14.04
CA ASN A 92 -2.98 -10.58 14.65
C ASN A 92 -1.76 -9.62 14.73
N CYS A 93 -0.78 -9.90 15.58
CA CYS A 93 0.33 -8.98 15.89
C CYS A 93 1.22 -8.63 14.68
N VAL A 94 1.27 -9.47 13.64
CA VAL A 94 2.15 -9.28 12.48
C VAL A 94 1.81 -8.02 11.69
N LYS A 95 0.54 -7.60 11.67
CA LYS A 95 0.06 -6.44 10.92
C LYS A 95 -0.45 -5.31 11.82
N ALA A 96 -0.01 -5.31 13.07
CA ALA A 96 -0.54 -4.37 14.08
C ALA A 96 -0.43 -2.90 13.66
N ARG A 97 0.70 -2.49 13.08
CA ARG A 97 0.89 -1.09 12.64
C ARG A 97 -0.10 -0.70 11.54
N THR A 98 -0.30 -1.55 10.57
CA THR A 98 -1.27 -1.32 9.49
C THR A 98 -2.70 -1.29 10.04
N ALA A 99 -3.02 -2.19 10.97
CA ALA A 99 -4.33 -2.26 11.62
C ALA A 99 -4.62 -0.99 12.43
N VAL A 100 -3.64 -0.47 13.17
CA VAL A 100 -3.77 0.78 13.92
C VAL A 100 -4.09 1.95 12.99
N MET A 101 -3.35 2.08 11.91
CA MET A 101 -3.58 3.15 10.93
C MET A 101 -4.95 3.01 10.26
N ALA A 102 -5.37 1.79 9.91
CA ALA A 102 -6.69 1.54 9.34
C ALA A 102 -7.81 1.95 10.32
N GLY A 103 -7.64 1.66 11.59
CA GLY A 103 -8.57 2.08 12.64
C GLY A 103 -8.68 3.60 12.76
N TYR A 104 -7.56 4.31 12.69
CA TYR A 104 -7.55 5.77 12.72
C TYR A 104 -8.25 6.37 11.50
N VAL A 105 -7.95 5.88 10.30
CA VAL A 105 -8.57 6.35 9.07
C VAL A 105 -10.07 6.13 9.10
N GLU A 106 -10.52 4.95 9.50
CA GLU A 106 -11.93 4.60 9.59
C GLU A 106 -12.68 5.54 10.55
N THR A 107 -12.13 5.76 11.74
CA THR A 107 -12.75 6.65 12.73
C THR A 107 -12.73 8.11 12.25
N PHE A 108 -11.64 8.54 11.65
CA PHE A 108 -11.51 9.89 11.11
C PHE A 108 -12.58 10.18 10.05
N LYS A 109 -12.83 9.20 9.16
CA LYS A 109 -13.88 9.33 8.13
C LYS A 109 -15.28 9.38 8.71
N GLN A 110 -15.53 8.77 9.87
CA GLN A 110 -16.81 8.86 10.56
C GLN A 110 -17.09 10.28 11.04
N PHE A 111 -16.07 10.97 11.56
CA PHE A 111 -16.20 12.34 12.06
C PHE A 111 -16.12 13.40 10.94
N TYR A 112 -15.35 13.14 9.90
CA TYR A 112 -15.09 14.08 8.81
C TYR A 112 -15.28 13.39 7.46
N PRO A 113 -16.53 13.03 7.10
CA PRO A 113 -16.78 12.25 5.87
C PRO A 113 -16.41 12.98 4.58
N ASP A 114 -16.41 14.32 4.60
CA ASP A 114 -16.14 15.14 3.42
C ASP A 114 -14.69 15.56 3.28
N LYS A 115 -13.82 15.16 4.22
CA LYS A 115 -12.42 15.53 4.14
C LYS A 115 -11.68 14.68 3.12
N THR A 116 -10.96 15.34 2.20
CA THR A 116 -10.11 14.67 1.23
C THR A 116 -8.81 14.18 1.90
N PRO A 117 -8.24 13.07 1.45
CA PRO A 117 -6.96 12.61 1.97
C PRO A 117 -5.83 13.61 1.65
N ASP A 118 -4.83 13.67 2.54
CA ASP A 118 -3.65 14.53 2.34
C ASP A 118 -2.76 14.01 1.22
N ASP A 119 -2.75 12.71 1.00
CA ASP A 119 -2.02 12.09 -0.08
C ASP A 119 -2.71 10.78 -0.48
N VAL A 120 -2.41 10.31 -1.69
CA VAL A 120 -2.89 9.03 -2.21
C VAL A 120 -1.69 8.25 -2.74
N LYS A 121 -1.47 7.06 -2.20
CA LYS A 121 -0.44 6.14 -2.68
C LYS A 121 -1.04 5.11 -3.61
N LEU A 122 -0.43 4.95 -4.76
CA LEU A 122 -0.80 3.94 -5.74
C LEU A 122 0.30 2.89 -5.80
N THR A 123 -0.09 1.63 -5.66
CA THR A 123 0.83 0.50 -5.73
C THR A 123 0.28 -0.51 -6.73
N ILE A 124 1.13 -0.97 -7.63
CA ILE A 124 0.75 -2.00 -8.59
C ILE A 124 1.34 -3.34 -8.18
N LYS A 125 0.51 -4.36 -8.25
CA LYS A 125 0.90 -5.74 -7.96
C LYS A 125 0.68 -6.60 -9.18
N VAL A 126 1.67 -7.42 -9.53
CA VAL A 126 1.54 -8.44 -10.57
C VAL A 126 1.01 -9.71 -9.91
N ILE A 127 -0.08 -10.24 -10.44
CA ILE A 127 -0.67 -11.49 -9.94
C ILE A 127 -0.11 -12.63 -10.79
N LEU A 128 0.69 -13.46 -10.14
CA LEU A 128 1.30 -14.63 -10.78
C LEU A 128 0.48 -15.88 -10.46
N ASP A 129 0.39 -16.75 -11.46
CA ASP A 129 -0.28 -18.04 -11.31
C ASP A 129 0.53 -19.03 -10.47
#